data_e5348db2b84159d08472056b0c4dd7d1
#
_entry.id   e5348db2b84159d08472056b0c4dd7d1
#
_cell.length_a   1.000
_cell.length_b   1.000
_cell.length_c   1.000
_cell.angle_alpha   90.00
_cell.angle_beta   90.00
_cell.angle_gamma   90.00
#
_symmetry.space_group_name_H-M   'P 1'
#
loop_
_entity.id
_entity.type
_entity.pdbx_description
1 polymer ?
#
loop_
_entity_poly.entity_id
_entity_poly.type
_entity_poly.pdbx_seq_one_letter_code
_entity_poly.pdbx_strand_id
1 'polypeptide(L)'
;TGANLSFTDLSNADLSNADLTGASLQFANLYEANLYYSHLRGADLYYANLGYADLSNADLSNANLIYANLIYANLGYADLTGTNLIYANLGYADLTGADLTGANLTDVQWYNTICPDGTNSDNNGNTCVNNL
;
A
#
# COMPACT_ATOMS: atom_id res chain seq x y z
N THR A 1 8.56 -16.16 -4.27
CA THR A 1 8.98 -15.73 -2.92
C THR A 1 10.41 -15.20 -2.93
N GLY A 2 10.71 -14.13 -2.16
CA GLY A 2 12.05 -13.61 -1.92
C GLY A 2 12.81 -13.10 -3.15
N ALA A 3 12.13 -12.78 -4.25
CA ALA A 3 12.75 -12.25 -5.46
C ALA A 3 13.38 -10.87 -5.20
N ASN A 4 14.51 -10.58 -5.84
CA ASN A 4 15.07 -9.23 -5.83
C ASN A 4 14.62 -8.49 -7.10
N LEU A 5 13.71 -7.56 -6.91
CA LEU A 5 13.13 -6.68 -7.91
C LEU A 5 13.41 -5.20 -7.59
N SER A 6 14.43 -4.94 -6.76
CA SER A 6 14.79 -3.58 -6.38
C SER A 6 15.22 -2.76 -7.61
N PHE A 7 14.82 -1.49 -7.64
CA PHE A 7 15.11 -0.54 -8.72
C PHE A 7 14.57 -0.95 -10.11
N THR A 8 13.66 -1.93 -10.19
CA THR A 8 13.07 -2.35 -11.47
C THR A 8 11.93 -1.42 -11.88
N ASP A 9 11.74 -1.28 -13.18
CA ASP A 9 10.55 -0.65 -13.74
C ASP A 9 9.51 -1.75 -14.02
N LEU A 10 8.45 -1.75 -13.22
CA LEU A 10 7.28 -2.62 -13.29
C LEU A 10 6.01 -1.80 -13.53
N SER A 11 6.16 -0.58 -14.07
CA SER A 11 5.01 0.28 -14.34
C SER A 11 4.07 -0.39 -15.35
N ASN A 12 2.76 -0.30 -15.08
CA ASN A 12 1.70 -0.95 -15.85
C ASN A 12 1.81 -2.49 -15.93
N ALA A 13 2.66 -3.13 -15.13
CA ALA A 13 2.78 -4.58 -15.14
C ALA A 13 1.53 -5.25 -14.59
N ASP A 14 1.14 -6.39 -15.18
CA ASP A 14 0.14 -7.27 -14.57
C ASP A 14 0.84 -8.27 -13.63
N LEU A 15 0.69 -8.01 -12.33
CA LEU A 15 1.19 -8.82 -11.23
C LEU A 15 0.02 -9.39 -10.39
N SER A 16 -1.17 -9.45 -10.99
CA SER A 16 -2.34 -9.97 -10.30
C SER A 16 -2.12 -11.43 -9.87
N ASN A 17 -2.51 -11.76 -8.64
CA ASN A 17 -2.29 -13.06 -8.01
C ASN A 17 -0.80 -13.49 -7.91
N ALA A 18 0.17 -12.61 -8.14
CA ALA A 18 1.58 -12.95 -8.07
C ALA A 18 2.02 -13.27 -6.62
N ASP A 19 2.89 -14.27 -6.45
CA ASP A 19 3.56 -14.52 -5.16
C ASP A 19 4.86 -13.71 -5.07
N LEU A 20 4.76 -12.58 -4.39
CA LEU A 20 5.84 -11.64 -4.08
C LEU A 20 6.22 -11.68 -2.60
N THR A 21 5.85 -12.75 -1.89
CA THR A 21 6.13 -12.91 -0.45
C THR A 21 7.62 -12.74 -0.16
N GLY A 22 7.96 -11.80 0.72
CA GLY A 22 9.33 -11.47 1.10
C GLY A 22 10.19 -10.92 -0.04
N ALA A 23 9.60 -10.51 -1.16
CA ALA A 23 10.36 -9.91 -2.26
C ALA A 23 10.98 -8.56 -1.87
N SER A 24 12.16 -8.24 -2.39
CA SER A 24 12.74 -6.91 -2.33
C SER A 24 12.27 -6.10 -3.54
N LEU A 25 11.46 -5.08 -3.29
CA LEU A 25 10.90 -4.14 -4.26
C LEU A 25 11.32 -2.70 -3.94
N GLN A 26 12.45 -2.55 -3.23
CA GLN A 26 12.96 -1.23 -2.85
C GLN A 26 13.19 -0.37 -4.08
N PHE A 27 12.68 0.87 -4.04
CA PHE A 27 12.78 1.83 -5.14
C PHE A 27 12.22 1.32 -6.49
N ALA A 28 11.42 0.26 -6.49
CA ALA A 28 10.76 -0.22 -7.71
C ALA A 28 9.70 0.79 -8.18
N ASN A 29 9.54 0.91 -9.49
CA ASN A 29 8.45 1.66 -10.08
C ASN A 29 7.30 0.70 -10.40
N LEU A 30 6.24 0.77 -9.60
CA LEU A 30 4.99 -0.01 -9.75
C LEU A 30 3.82 0.91 -10.13
N TYR A 31 4.10 2.07 -10.74
CA TYR A 31 3.09 3.02 -11.16
C TYR A 31 2.07 2.38 -12.10
N GLU A 32 0.78 2.50 -11.79
CA GLU A 32 -0.33 1.85 -12.52
C GLU A 32 -0.23 0.31 -12.62
N ALA A 33 0.58 -0.35 -11.79
CA ALA A 33 0.65 -1.81 -11.80
C ALA A 33 -0.64 -2.44 -11.26
N ASN A 34 -1.03 -3.57 -11.85
CA ASN A 34 -2.11 -4.41 -11.34
C ASN A 34 -1.53 -5.44 -10.34
N LEU A 35 -1.79 -5.24 -9.05
CA LEU A 35 -1.39 -6.11 -7.94
C LEU A 35 -2.61 -6.77 -7.26
N TYR A 36 -3.75 -6.84 -7.96
CA TYR A 36 -4.99 -7.42 -7.47
C TYR A 36 -4.75 -8.86 -6.95
N TYR A 37 -5.20 -9.15 -5.70
CA TYR A 37 -4.98 -10.44 -5.04
C TYR A 37 -3.52 -10.91 -4.96
N SER A 38 -2.53 -10.04 -5.10
CA SER A 38 -1.13 -10.43 -4.96
C SER A 38 -0.73 -10.73 -3.52
N HIS A 39 0.27 -11.60 -3.32
CA HIS A 39 0.81 -11.92 -2.02
C HIS A 39 2.12 -11.16 -1.81
N LEU A 40 2.06 -10.06 -1.06
CA LEU A 40 3.18 -9.17 -0.73
C LEU A 40 3.60 -9.28 0.75
N ARG A 41 3.19 -10.36 1.42
CA ARG A 41 3.49 -10.55 2.83
C ARG A 41 4.99 -10.42 3.12
N GLY A 42 5.34 -9.48 4.02
CA GLY A 42 6.72 -9.22 4.39
C GLY A 42 7.60 -8.70 3.26
N ALA A 43 7.03 -8.26 2.14
CA ALA A 43 7.79 -7.64 1.06
C ALA A 43 8.39 -6.30 1.48
N ASP A 44 9.56 -5.96 0.94
CA ASP A 44 10.21 -4.68 1.18
C ASP A 44 9.96 -3.74 0.01
N LEU A 45 9.05 -2.79 0.22
CA LEU A 45 8.59 -1.77 -0.71
C LEU A 45 9.12 -0.37 -0.34
N TYR A 46 10.26 -0.30 0.37
CA TYR A 46 10.87 0.95 0.78
C TYR A 46 11.09 1.88 -0.41
N TYR A 47 10.54 3.11 -0.34
CA TYR A 47 10.55 4.09 -1.43
C TYR A 47 9.96 3.61 -2.77
N ALA A 48 9.15 2.55 -2.79
CA ALA A 48 8.50 2.11 -4.02
C ALA A 48 7.46 3.14 -4.50
N ASN A 49 7.32 3.25 -5.81
CA ASN A 49 6.27 4.05 -6.42
C ASN A 49 5.09 3.16 -6.80
N LEU A 50 4.02 3.21 -6.02
CA LEU A 50 2.76 2.49 -6.19
C LEU A 50 1.60 3.44 -6.59
N GLY A 51 1.92 4.61 -7.13
CA GLY A 51 0.91 5.56 -7.56
C GLY A 51 -0.04 4.93 -8.58
N TYR A 52 -1.36 5.08 -8.36
CA TYR A 52 -2.42 4.51 -9.19
C TYR A 52 -2.42 2.98 -9.29
N ALA A 53 -1.62 2.25 -8.51
CA ALA A 53 -1.61 0.80 -8.52
C ALA A 53 -2.93 0.23 -7.97
N ASP A 54 -3.37 -0.91 -8.51
CA ASP A 54 -4.47 -1.69 -7.94
C ASP A 54 -3.91 -2.77 -7.00
N LEU A 55 -4.04 -2.53 -5.69
CA LEU A 55 -3.65 -3.43 -4.61
C LEU A 55 -4.89 -4.02 -3.92
N SER A 56 -6.05 -3.93 -4.55
CA SER A 56 -7.28 -4.41 -3.92
C SER A 56 -7.20 -5.92 -3.62
N ASN A 57 -7.63 -6.29 -2.41
CA ASN A 57 -7.54 -7.64 -1.86
C ASN A 57 -6.11 -8.23 -1.78
N ALA A 58 -5.06 -7.42 -1.91
CA ALA A 58 -3.68 -7.90 -1.75
C ALA A 58 -3.34 -8.18 -0.27
N ASP A 59 -2.48 -9.17 -0.04
CA ASP A 59 -1.88 -9.44 1.28
C ASP A 59 -0.55 -8.68 1.41
N LEU A 60 -0.58 -7.56 2.12
CA LEU A 60 0.57 -6.71 2.45
C LEU A 60 1.00 -6.90 3.91
N SER A 61 0.51 -7.93 4.59
CA SER A 61 0.77 -8.11 6.01
C SER A 61 2.27 -8.14 6.32
N ASN A 62 2.67 -7.35 7.33
CA ASN A 62 4.06 -7.14 7.74
C ASN A 62 5.00 -6.60 6.64
N ALA A 63 4.50 -6.05 5.56
CA ALA A 63 5.31 -5.41 4.52
C ALA A 63 5.95 -4.10 5.01
N ASN A 64 7.06 -3.72 4.39
CA ASN A 64 7.72 -2.44 4.63
C ASN A 64 7.37 -1.45 3.51
N LEU A 65 6.54 -0.47 3.80
CA LEU A 65 6.10 0.61 2.90
C LEU A 65 6.62 1.98 3.33
N ILE A 66 7.73 2.02 4.09
CA ILE A 66 8.31 3.30 4.54
C ILE A 66 8.65 4.16 3.32
N TYR A 67 8.18 5.41 3.32
CA TYR A 67 8.31 6.38 2.22
C TYR A 67 7.70 5.95 0.89
N ALA A 68 6.88 4.90 0.83
CA ALA A 68 6.22 4.51 -0.41
C ALA A 68 5.24 5.59 -0.88
N ASN A 69 5.16 5.75 -2.20
CA ASN A 69 4.14 6.59 -2.83
C ASN A 69 2.94 5.72 -3.21
N LEU A 70 1.80 5.95 -2.57
CA LEU A 70 0.52 5.26 -2.78
C LEU A 70 -0.57 6.23 -3.25
N ILE A 71 -0.19 7.38 -3.81
CA ILE A 71 -1.14 8.38 -4.28
C ILE A 71 -2.08 7.74 -5.32
N TYR A 72 -3.41 7.89 -5.12
CA TYR A 72 -4.45 7.30 -5.96
C TYR A 72 -4.45 5.77 -6.03
N ALA A 73 -3.70 5.07 -5.18
CA ALA A 73 -3.73 3.61 -5.16
C ALA A 73 -5.08 3.08 -4.65
N ASN A 74 -5.52 1.96 -5.21
CA ASN A 74 -6.65 1.20 -4.71
C ASN A 74 -6.16 0.11 -3.73
N LEU A 75 -6.47 0.26 -2.46
CA LEU A 75 -6.15 -0.67 -1.37
C LEU A 75 -7.43 -1.30 -0.77
N GLY A 76 -8.53 -1.25 -1.51
CA GLY A 76 -9.80 -1.78 -1.05
C GLY A 76 -9.69 -3.25 -0.60
N TYR A 77 -10.11 -3.54 0.64
CA TYR A 77 -10.06 -4.87 1.23
C TYR A 77 -8.66 -5.49 1.32
N ALA A 78 -7.59 -4.71 1.21
CA ALA A 78 -6.23 -5.20 1.39
C ALA A 78 -5.95 -5.55 2.87
N ASP A 79 -5.14 -6.58 3.10
CA ASP A 79 -4.58 -6.89 4.41
C ASP A 79 -3.29 -6.11 4.63
N LEU A 80 -3.36 -5.07 5.48
CA LEU A 80 -2.24 -4.22 5.88
C LEU A 80 -1.82 -4.49 7.33
N THR A 81 -2.20 -5.65 7.90
CA THR A 81 -1.90 -5.98 9.31
C THR A 81 -0.39 -5.95 9.57
N GLY A 82 0.01 -5.20 10.61
CA GLY A 82 1.42 -5.06 10.99
C GLY A 82 2.32 -4.37 9.97
N THR A 83 1.77 -3.79 8.91
CA THR A 83 2.51 -3.09 7.86
C THR A 83 3.20 -1.83 8.40
N ASN A 84 4.41 -1.56 7.94
CA ASN A 84 5.11 -0.32 8.27
C ASN A 84 4.91 0.73 7.18
N LEU A 85 4.08 1.74 7.46
CA LEU A 85 3.70 2.84 6.56
C LEU A 85 4.32 4.19 6.95
N ILE A 86 5.38 4.20 7.77
CA ILE A 86 6.00 5.45 8.21
C ILE A 86 6.34 6.34 7.00
N TYR A 87 5.89 7.60 7.03
CA TYR A 87 6.08 8.58 5.96
C TYR A 87 5.51 8.19 4.58
N ALA A 88 4.69 7.14 4.49
CA ALA A 88 4.03 6.79 3.24
C ALA A 88 3.02 7.87 2.82
N ASN A 89 2.85 8.06 1.52
CA ASN A 89 1.88 9.00 0.98
C ASN A 89 0.66 8.24 0.43
N LEU A 90 -0.45 8.34 1.14
CA LEU A 90 -1.76 7.74 0.81
C LEU A 90 -2.76 8.77 0.27
N GLY A 91 -2.29 9.93 -0.16
CA GLY A 91 -3.18 10.95 -0.73
C GLY A 91 -4.08 10.40 -1.83
N TYR A 92 -5.38 10.64 -1.73
CA TYR A 92 -6.40 10.16 -2.67
C TYR A 92 -6.51 8.63 -2.80
N ALA A 93 -5.86 7.85 -1.96
CA ALA A 93 -5.97 6.39 -1.98
C ALA A 93 -7.35 5.93 -1.46
N ASP A 94 -7.79 4.76 -1.89
CA ASP A 94 -8.99 4.08 -1.38
C ASP A 94 -8.58 2.89 -0.49
N LEU A 95 -8.89 2.98 0.80
CA LEU A 95 -8.66 1.93 1.80
C LEU A 95 -9.96 1.27 2.25
N THR A 96 -11.06 1.44 1.51
CA THR A 96 -12.37 0.90 1.93
C THR A 96 -12.26 -0.58 2.32
N GLY A 97 -12.61 -0.91 3.55
CA GLY A 97 -12.57 -2.29 4.07
C GLY A 97 -11.19 -2.88 4.28
N ALA A 98 -10.10 -2.10 4.15
CA ALA A 98 -8.75 -2.58 4.42
C ALA A 98 -8.53 -2.83 5.93
N ASP A 99 -7.72 -3.83 6.28
CA ASP A 99 -7.34 -4.14 7.66
C ASP A 99 -5.97 -3.52 7.99
N LEU A 100 -5.96 -2.48 8.82
CA LEU A 100 -4.76 -1.77 9.30
C LEU A 100 -4.37 -2.17 10.73
N THR A 101 -4.87 -3.29 11.24
CA THR A 101 -4.61 -3.74 12.61
C THR A 101 -3.10 -3.85 12.87
N GLY A 102 -2.60 -3.11 13.85
CA GLY A 102 -1.18 -3.10 14.21
C GLY A 102 -0.25 -2.44 13.21
N ALA A 103 -0.76 -1.80 12.16
CA ALA A 103 0.06 -1.05 11.22
C ALA A 103 0.71 0.19 11.89
N ASN A 104 1.92 0.51 11.48
CA ASN A 104 2.59 1.73 11.92
C ASN A 104 2.28 2.88 10.95
N LEU A 105 1.44 3.80 11.41
CA LEU A 105 0.90 4.92 10.64
C LEU A 105 1.58 6.26 10.97
N THR A 106 2.76 6.24 11.57
CA THR A 106 3.49 7.47 11.96
C THR A 106 3.80 8.32 10.72
N ASP A 107 3.41 9.60 10.78
CA ASP A 107 3.67 10.60 9.75
C ASP A 107 3.15 10.23 8.33
N VAL A 108 2.14 9.37 8.24
CA VAL A 108 1.45 9.07 6.98
C VAL A 108 0.73 10.31 6.46
N GLN A 109 0.80 10.54 5.17
CA GLN A 109 0.08 11.62 4.49
C GLN A 109 -1.28 11.11 3.99
N TRP A 110 -2.38 11.71 4.50
CA TRP A 110 -3.77 11.27 4.31
C TRP A 110 -4.61 12.26 3.50
N TYR A 111 -4.11 12.96 2.60
CA TYR A 111 -4.89 13.98 1.90
C TYR A 111 -5.99 13.34 1.05
N ASN A 112 -7.26 13.68 1.32
CA ASN A 112 -8.45 13.20 0.60
C ASN A 112 -8.51 11.65 0.44
N THR A 113 -7.99 10.92 1.43
CA THR A 113 -7.96 9.45 1.45
C THR A 113 -9.31 8.90 1.90
N ILE A 114 -9.79 7.83 1.27
CA ILE A 114 -10.95 7.09 1.77
C ILE A 114 -10.46 6.08 2.81
N CYS A 115 -10.94 6.24 4.04
CA CYS A 115 -10.56 5.41 5.19
C CYS A 115 -11.25 4.03 5.15
N PRO A 116 -10.79 3.04 5.96
CA PRO A 116 -11.37 1.70 5.99
C PRO A 116 -12.88 1.65 6.24
N ASP A 117 -13.43 2.56 7.01
CA ASP A 117 -14.88 2.68 7.27
C ASP A 117 -15.66 3.41 6.15
N GLY A 118 -14.99 3.78 5.06
CA GLY A 118 -15.56 4.50 3.92
C GLY A 118 -15.66 6.02 4.13
N THR A 119 -15.19 6.57 5.25
CA THR A 119 -15.16 8.02 5.47
C THR A 119 -13.95 8.66 4.79
N ASN A 120 -13.98 9.97 4.61
CA ASN A 120 -12.85 10.71 4.03
C ASN A 120 -11.96 11.29 5.14
N SER A 121 -10.63 11.13 5.00
CA SER A 121 -9.64 11.63 5.96
C SER A 121 -9.75 13.12 6.25
N ASP A 122 -10.09 13.93 5.25
CA ASP A 122 -10.21 15.39 5.40
C ASP A 122 -11.35 15.79 6.36
N ASN A 123 -12.38 14.93 6.46
CA ASN A 123 -13.47 15.11 7.40
C ASN A 123 -13.12 14.66 8.83
N ASN A 124 -12.00 13.96 9.02
CA ASN A 124 -11.56 13.31 10.24
C ASN A 124 -10.25 13.90 10.79
N GLY A 125 -9.99 15.19 10.53
CA GLY A 125 -8.77 15.87 10.97
C GLY A 125 -7.53 15.48 10.16
N ASN A 126 -7.70 15.20 8.88
CA ASN A 126 -6.68 14.75 7.93
C ASN A 126 -5.99 13.45 8.35
N THR A 127 -6.76 12.49 8.82
CA THR A 127 -6.24 11.17 9.23
C THR A 127 -7.31 10.09 9.16
N CYS A 128 -6.90 8.85 8.90
CA CYS A 128 -7.75 7.67 9.05
C CYS A 128 -7.52 6.94 10.40
N VAL A 129 -6.62 7.42 11.26
CA VAL A 129 -6.24 6.74 12.52
C VAL A 129 -7.43 6.49 13.45
N ASN A 130 -8.46 7.33 13.42
CA ASN A 130 -9.65 7.20 14.25
C ASN A 130 -10.78 6.39 13.59
N ASN A 131 -10.55 5.88 12.38
CA ASN A 131 -11.53 5.24 11.50
C ASN A 131 -11.04 3.87 11.00
N LEU A 132 -10.27 3.18 11.84
CA LEU A 132 -9.71 1.85 11.58
C LEU A 132 -10.64 0.75 12.05
#